data_8db1002593a2b88f0a0450045685d0cd
#
_entry.id   8db1002593a2b88f0a0450045685d0cd
#
_cell.length_a   1.000
_cell.length_b   1.000
_cell.length_c   1.000
_cell.angle_alpha   90.00
_cell.angle_beta   90.00
_cell.angle_gamma   90.00
#
_symmetry.space_group_name_H-M   'P 1'
#
loop_
_entity.id
_entity.type
_entity.pdbx_description
1 polymer ?
#
loop_
_entity_poly.entity_id
_entity_poly.type
_entity_poly.pdbx_seq_one_letter_code
_entity_poly.pdbx_strand_id
1 'polypeptide(L)'
;MTYIAKPKFQHPGLPKNDLGFTHRDYEGKVSTLCAGCGHDSITASIIEACFELSIEPHRVAKISGIGCSSKTPDYFLGNSHGFNSVHGRMPSVLTGANLANRELIYLGVSGDGDSASIGFGQFAHSIRRGVNMTYIVENNGVYGLTKGQFSATADRGSKSKKGLINNDSPIDLVAIALQLGASFVARSFSGDKTQLVPLIAAAIQHKGAAFIDVISPCVAFNNHAGSTKSFDYVREHNDAVNRLDVITGREPITVDYAPGTVQLVEQHDGTRIALRKIDADYDPHDRVGAMSFLQKHAARGQIVTGLLYVDPESDDLHSHLDTVETPLNTLDASALCPGSAALDKINASLR
;
A
#
# COMPACT_ATOMS: atom_id res chain seq x y z
N MET A 1 -3.38 0.00 -32.99
CA MET A 1 -3.74 -1.05 -32.01
C MET A 1 -5.23 -0.94 -31.72
N THR A 2 -6.00 -1.95 -32.03
CA THR A 2 -7.43 -2.00 -31.73
C THR A 2 -7.58 -2.22 -30.24
N TYR A 3 -8.02 -1.20 -29.52
CA TYR A 3 -8.35 -1.31 -28.11
C TYR A 3 -9.72 -2.00 -27.99
N ILE A 4 -9.72 -3.25 -27.59
CA ILE A 4 -10.97 -3.96 -27.27
C ILE A 4 -11.30 -3.58 -25.82
N ALA A 5 -12.26 -2.68 -25.66
CA ALA A 5 -12.80 -2.39 -24.32
C ALA A 5 -13.48 -3.67 -23.78
N LYS A 6 -13.16 -4.02 -22.53
CA LYS A 6 -13.86 -5.10 -21.82
C LYS A 6 -15.36 -4.76 -21.77
N PRO A 7 -16.28 -5.62 -22.25
CA PRO A 7 -17.70 -5.33 -22.19
C PRO A 7 -18.11 -5.17 -20.71
N LYS A 8 -18.71 -4.04 -20.36
CA LYS A 8 -19.29 -3.81 -19.02
C LYS A 8 -20.68 -4.46 -18.99
N PHE A 9 -20.74 -5.77 -18.75
CA PHE A 9 -22.01 -6.42 -18.45
C PHE A 9 -22.46 -6.04 -17.06
N GLN A 10 -23.49 -5.21 -16.94
CA GLN A 10 -24.12 -4.89 -15.67
C GLN A 10 -25.41 -5.69 -15.55
N HIS A 11 -25.46 -6.62 -14.61
CA HIS A 11 -26.70 -7.26 -14.24
C HIS A 11 -27.56 -6.25 -13.46
N PRO A 12 -28.86 -6.07 -13.80
CA PRO A 12 -29.71 -5.06 -13.15
C PRO A 12 -29.83 -5.23 -11.64
N GLY A 13 -29.64 -6.43 -11.13
CA GLY A 13 -29.71 -6.76 -9.69
C GLY A 13 -28.39 -6.62 -8.92
N LEU A 14 -27.33 -6.04 -9.52
CA LEU A 14 -26.10 -5.78 -8.76
C LEU A 14 -26.33 -4.65 -7.73
N PRO A 15 -25.82 -4.78 -6.50
CA PRO A 15 -25.85 -3.73 -5.51
C PRO A 15 -25.24 -2.43 -6.05
N LYS A 16 -25.89 -1.31 -5.74
CA LYS A 16 -25.44 0.03 -6.12
C LYS A 16 -25.22 0.86 -4.87
N ASN A 17 -24.20 1.70 -4.90
CA ASN A 17 -23.96 2.70 -3.87
C ASN A 17 -24.79 3.98 -4.12
N ASP A 18 -24.57 5.02 -3.30
CA ASP A 18 -25.32 6.27 -3.36
C ASP A 18 -25.17 7.04 -4.68
N LEU A 19 -24.08 6.80 -5.42
CA LEU A 19 -23.85 7.34 -6.77
C LEU A 19 -24.53 6.52 -7.87
N GLY A 20 -25.17 5.40 -7.52
CA GLY A 20 -25.75 4.47 -8.47
C GLY A 20 -24.70 3.58 -9.17
N PHE A 21 -23.46 3.59 -8.73
CA PHE A 21 -22.37 2.74 -9.23
C PHE A 21 -22.41 1.35 -8.60
N THR A 22 -21.95 0.36 -9.35
CA THR A 22 -21.75 -1.00 -8.89
C THR A 22 -20.25 -1.21 -8.59
N HIS A 23 -19.88 -2.30 -7.90
CA HIS A 23 -18.46 -2.67 -7.69
C HIS A 23 -17.65 -2.71 -9.00
N ARG A 24 -18.30 -3.07 -10.14
CA ARG A 24 -17.64 -3.09 -11.45
C ARG A 24 -17.20 -1.73 -11.97
N ASP A 25 -17.85 -0.66 -11.51
CA ASP A 25 -17.46 0.70 -11.87
C ASP A 25 -16.15 1.12 -11.16
N TYR A 26 -15.81 0.40 -10.08
CA TYR A 26 -14.56 0.57 -9.32
C TYR A 26 -13.46 -0.42 -9.74
N GLU A 27 -13.73 -1.38 -10.62
CA GLU A 27 -12.72 -2.26 -11.17
C GLU A 27 -11.80 -1.53 -12.16
N GLY A 28 -10.56 -2.02 -12.28
CA GLY A 28 -9.61 -1.63 -13.30
C GLY A 28 -9.41 -2.72 -14.36
N LYS A 29 -8.16 -2.92 -14.77
CA LYS A 29 -7.78 -4.00 -15.69
C LYS A 29 -7.86 -5.35 -14.98
N VAL A 30 -7.87 -6.43 -15.78
CA VAL A 30 -7.71 -7.80 -15.24
C VAL A 30 -6.33 -7.94 -14.62
N SER A 31 -6.27 -8.48 -13.39
CA SER A 31 -5.00 -8.70 -12.71
C SER A 31 -4.08 -9.65 -13.50
N THR A 32 -2.80 -9.32 -13.51
CA THR A 32 -1.71 -10.17 -14.03
C THR A 32 -0.77 -10.62 -12.92
N LEU A 33 -1.20 -10.49 -11.65
CA LEU A 33 -0.49 -11.02 -10.49
C LEU A 33 -0.60 -12.56 -10.45
N CYS A 34 0.23 -13.16 -9.61
CA CYS A 34 0.17 -14.60 -9.40
C CYS A 34 -1.13 -14.99 -8.70
N ALA A 35 -1.77 -16.06 -9.14
CA ALA A 35 -2.99 -16.57 -8.50
C ALA A 35 -2.71 -16.89 -7.02
N GLY A 36 -3.57 -16.40 -6.13
CA GLY A 36 -3.41 -16.52 -4.68
C GLY A 36 -2.45 -15.49 -4.04
N CYS A 37 -1.94 -14.53 -4.82
CA CYS A 37 -1.15 -13.43 -4.30
C CYS A 37 -2.00 -12.53 -3.38
N GLY A 38 -1.47 -12.16 -2.22
CA GLY A 38 -2.16 -11.27 -1.28
C GLY A 38 -2.49 -9.89 -1.86
N HIS A 39 -1.74 -9.40 -2.84
CA HIS A 39 -1.99 -8.11 -3.49
C HIS A 39 -3.35 -8.04 -4.19
N ASP A 40 -3.87 -9.16 -4.76
CA ASP A 40 -5.22 -9.18 -5.33
C ASP A 40 -6.30 -9.00 -4.27
N SER A 41 -6.07 -9.54 -3.06
CA SER A 41 -6.97 -9.34 -1.92
C SER A 41 -6.97 -7.88 -1.45
N ILE A 42 -5.80 -7.22 -1.46
CA ILE A 42 -5.68 -5.79 -1.15
C ILE A 42 -6.40 -4.96 -2.21
N THR A 43 -6.22 -5.28 -3.50
CA THR A 43 -6.96 -4.64 -4.62
C THR A 43 -8.47 -4.70 -4.39
N ALA A 44 -8.99 -5.89 -4.07
CA ALA A 44 -10.42 -6.07 -3.80
C ALA A 44 -10.89 -5.26 -2.58
N SER A 45 -10.05 -5.15 -1.54
CA SER A 45 -10.36 -4.35 -0.34
C SER A 45 -10.37 -2.84 -0.63
N ILE A 46 -9.50 -2.36 -1.51
CA ILE A 46 -9.52 -0.95 -1.97
C ILE A 46 -10.79 -0.66 -2.77
N ILE A 47 -11.19 -1.58 -3.66
CA ILE A 47 -12.43 -1.47 -4.44
C ILE A 47 -13.64 -1.39 -3.51
N GLU A 48 -13.71 -2.30 -2.51
CA GLU A 48 -14.80 -2.32 -1.53
C GLU A 48 -14.87 -1.02 -0.72
N ALA A 49 -13.76 -0.56 -0.18
CA ALA A 49 -13.70 0.69 0.59
C ALA A 49 -14.14 1.90 -0.25
N CYS A 50 -13.70 2.01 -1.51
CA CYS A 50 -14.11 3.09 -2.40
C CYS A 50 -15.61 3.00 -2.77
N PHE A 51 -16.14 1.78 -2.92
CA PHE A 51 -17.55 1.55 -3.19
C PHE A 51 -18.43 1.93 -1.99
N GLU A 52 -18.07 1.49 -0.78
CA GLU A 52 -18.79 1.83 0.46
C GLU A 52 -18.79 3.34 0.73
N LEU A 53 -17.67 4.02 0.45
CA LEU A 53 -17.54 5.47 0.59
C LEU A 53 -18.20 6.26 -0.56
N SER A 54 -18.77 5.60 -1.56
CA SER A 54 -19.35 6.23 -2.73
C SER A 54 -18.42 7.25 -3.41
N ILE A 55 -17.13 6.90 -3.57
CA ILE A 55 -16.12 7.78 -4.15
C ILE A 55 -16.29 7.83 -5.67
N GLU A 56 -16.31 9.05 -6.23
CA GLU A 56 -16.25 9.22 -7.68
C GLU A 56 -14.85 8.86 -8.19
N PRO A 57 -14.68 7.86 -9.08
CA PRO A 57 -13.36 7.39 -9.51
C PRO A 57 -12.45 8.48 -10.07
N HIS A 58 -13.00 9.47 -10.79
CA HIS A 58 -12.23 10.57 -11.36
C HIS A 58 -11.66 11.56 -10.32
N ARG A 59 -12.13 11.51 -9.08
CA ARG A 59 -11.58 12.29 -7.96
C ARG A 59 -10.39 11.61 -7.28
N VAL A 60 -9.97 10.45 -7.75
CA VAL A 60 -8.85 9.72 -7.17
C VAL A 60 -7.61 9.83 -8.05
N ALA A 61 -6.48 10.16 -7.43
CA ALA A 61 -5.15 10.02 -8.00
C ALA A 61 -4.43 8.87 -7.31
N LYS A 62 -4.08 7.84 -8.08
CA LYS A 62 -3.38 6.64 -7.61
C LYS A 62 -1.96 6.62 -8.14
N ILE A 63 -1.00 6.45 -7.26
CA ILE A 63 0.42 6.50 -7.56
C ILE A 63 1.09 5.22 -7.08
N SER A 64 2.01 4.69 -7.89
CA SER A 64 2.81 3.52 -7.52
C SER A 64 4.29 3.72 -7.80
N GLY A 65 5.12 2.87 -7.20
CA GLY A 65 6.54 2.74 -7.50
C GLY A 65 6.84 1.63 -8.50
N ILE A 66 7.81 0.77 -8.18
CA ILE A 66 8.23 -0.37 -9.02
C ILE A 66 8.18 -1.65 -8.17
N GLY A 67 7.70 -2.74 -8.76
CA GLY A 67 7.56 -4.05 -8.13
C GLY A 67 6.25 -4.73 -8.53
N CYS A 68 5.90 -5.84 -7.88
CA CYS A 68 4.60 -6.49 -8.10
C CYS A 68 3.46 -5.57 -7.68
N SER A 69 3.60 -4.90 -6.55
CA SER A 69 2.69 -3.90 -6.01
C SER A 69 2.46 -2.70 -6.93
N SER A 70 3.42 -2.39 -7.82
CA SER A 70 3.25 -1.28 -8.78
C SER A 70 2.16 -1.53 -9.82
N LYS A 71 1.74 -2.79 -9.97
CA LYS A 71 0.66 -3.18 -10.88
C LYS A 71 -0.73 -2.98 -10.23
N THR A 72 -0.81 -3.05 -8.90
CA THR A 72 -2.08 -2.96 -8.16
C THR A 72 -2.93 -1.76 -8.56
N PRO A 73 -2.40 -0.52 -8.73
CA PRO A 73 -3.20 0.61 -9.18
C PRO A 73 -3.87 0.45 -10.56
N ASP A 74 -3.38 -0.43 -11.43
CA ASP A 74 -4.03 -0.72 -12.71
C ASP A 74 -5.31 -1.55 -12.56
N TYR A 75 -5.50 -2.23 -11.42
CA TYR A 75 -6.56 -3.21 -11.20
C TYR A 75 -7.79 -2.65 -10.48
N PHE A 76 -7.71 -1.44 -9.95
CA PHE A 76 -8.86 -0.73 -9.36
C PHE A 76 -9.05 0.64 -9.99
N LEU A 77 -10.25 1.20 -9.87
CA LEU A 77 -10.64 2.54 -10.31
C LEU A 77 -10.13 2.89 -11.72
N GLY A 78 -10.57 2.14 -12.74
CA GLY A 78 -10.11 2.31 -14.12
C GLY A 78 -10.31 3.72 -14.69
N ASN A 79 -11.25 4.49 -14.14
CA ASN A 79 -11.56 5.86 -14.57
C ASN A 79 -10.93 6.93 -13.66
N SER A 80 -9.87 6.59 -12.90
CA SER A 80 -9.11 7.53 -12.06
C SER A 80 -7.83 8.01 -12.74
N HIS A 81 -7.17 9.01 -12.13
CA HIS A 81 -5.81 9.41 -12.52
C HIS A 81 -4.81 8.37 -12.04
N GLY A 82 -3.79 8.04 -12.85
CA GLY A 82 -2.79 7.05 -12.49
C GLY A 82 -1.39 7.47 -12.91
N PHE A 83 -0.43 7.32 -11.98
CA PHE A 83 0.99 7.56 -12.20
C PHE A 83 1.81 6.36 -11.73
N ASN A 84 2.69 5.86 -12.56
CA ASN A 84 3.72 4.92 -12.15
C ASN A 84 5.05 5.67 -12.08
N SER A 85 5.65 5.77 -10.90
CA SER A 85 6.91 6.47 -10.68
C SER A 85 8.11 5.53 -10.85
N VAL A 86 9.31 6.07 -10.87
CA VAL A 86 10.54 5.28 -10.77
C VAL A 86 10.68 4.68 -9.36
N HIS A 87 11.51 3.66 -9.23
CA HIS A 87 11.68 2.86 -8.01
C HIS A 87 11.96 3.73 -6.77
N GLY A 88 11.14 3.58 -5.74
CA GLY A 88 11.25 4.30 -4.48
C GLY A 88 10.83 5.77 -4.54
N ARG A 89 10.21 6.24 -5.64
CA ARG A 89 9.87 7.66 -5.80
C ARG A 89 8.36 7.95 -5.77
N MET A 90 7.55 6.94 -5.51
CA MET A 90 6.10 7.10 -5.37
C MET A 90 5.76 8.25 -4.40
N PRO A 91 6.32 8.34 -3.17
CA PRO A 91 5.95 9.40 -2.23
C PRO A 91 6.33 10.81 -2.71
N SER A 92 7.42 10.93 -3.47
CA SER A 92 7.84 12.23 -4.03
C SER A 92 6.92 12.71 -5.13
N VAL A 93 6.54 11.82 -6.06
CA VAL A 93 5.59 12.14 -7.14
C VAL A 93 4.22 12.46 -6.56
N LEU A 94 3.76 11.67 -5.58
CA LEU A 94 2.51 11.91 -4.88
C LEU A 94 2.51 13.26 -4.17
N THR A 95 3.61 13.62 -3.47
CA THR A 95 3.74 14.93 -2.83
C THR A 95 3.56 16.06 -3.82
N GLY A 96 4.21 15.98 -5.00
CA GLY A 96 4.08 17.00 -6.05
C GLY A 96 2.68 17.07 -6.63
N ALA A 97 2.05 15.93 -6.87
CA ALA A 97 0.66 15.87 -7.37
C ALA A 97 -0.34 16.44 -6.35
N ASN A 98 -0.16 16.11 -5.05
CA ASN A 98 -0.99 16.64 -3.97
C ASN A 98 -0.86 18.17 -3.86
N LEU A 99 0.36 18.70 -3.90
CA LEU A 99 0.59 20.15 -3.88
C LEU A 99 -0.01 20.86 -5.10
N ALA A 100 -0.04 20.20 -6.27
CA ALA A 100 -0.63 20.77 -7.48
C ALA A 100 -2.16 20.77 -7.46
N ASN A 101 -2.79 19.79 -6.83
CA ASN A 101 -4.24 19.70 -6.73
C ASN A 101 -4.66 19.05 -5.41
N ARG A 102 -5.07 19.84 -4.44
CA ARG A 102 -5.50 19.39 -3.12
C ARG A 102 -6.90 18.79 -3.05
N GLU A 103 -7.68 18.88 -4.14
CA GLU A 103 -9.07 18.41 -4.18
C GLU A 103 -9.18 16.92 -4.50
N LEU A 104 -8.10 16.29 -5.00
CA LEU A 104 -8.07 14.87 -5.30
C LEU A 104 -7.78 14.04 -4.05
N ILE A 105 -8.30 12.82 -4.05
CA ILE A 105 -7.98 11.78 -3.07
C ILE A 105 -6.72 11.06 -3.56
N TYR A 106 -5.69 11.00 -2.73
CA TYR A 106 -4.39 10.43 -3.10
C TYR A 106 -4.19 9.05 -2.49
N LEU A 107 -4.10 8.03 -3.35
CA LEU A 107 -3.81 6.65 -2.96
C LEU A 107 -2.42 6.25 -3.48
N GLY A 108 -1.45 6.12 -2.58
CA GLY A 108 -0.12 5.61 -2.88
C GLY A 108 -0.03 4.12 -2.57
N VAL A 109 0.28 3.28 -3.57
CA VAL A 109 0.47 1.83 -3.37
C VAL A 109 1.90 1.47 -3.75
N SER A 110 2.61 0.82 -2.84
CA SER A 110 4.02 0.48 -3.00
C SER A 110 4.33 -0.86 -2.34
N GLY A 111 5.41 -1.51 -2.75
CA GLY A 111 5.92 -2.67 -2.05
C GLY A 111 6.88 -2.28 -0.93
N ASP A 112 7.13 -3.22 -0.05
CA ASP A 112 8.07 -3.06 1.05
C ASP A 112 9.50 -2.79 0.58
N GLY A 113 9.98 -3.49 -0.44
CA GLY A 113 11.29 -3.21 -1.05
C GLY A 113 11.37 -1.84 -1.71
N ASP A 114 10.29 -1.39 -2.34
CA ASP A 114 10.19 -0.05 -2.92
C ASP A 114 10.18 1.03 -1.84
N SER A 115 9.47 0.83 -0.73
CA SER A 115 9.30 1.79 0.37
C SER A 115 10.41 1.73 1.41
N ALA A 116 10.72 0.54 1.94
CA ALA A 116 11.64 0.37 3.08
C ALA A 116 13.11 0.30 2.69
N SER A 117 13.43 -0.02 1.42
CA SER A 117 14.80 -0.07 0.95
C SER A 117 15.13 1.15 0.08
N ILE A 118 14.71 1.13 -1.20
CA ILE A 118 15.11 2.16 -2.18
C ILE A 118 14.48 3.52 -1.87
N GLY A 119 13.23 3.52 -1.43
CA GLY A 119 12.43 4.73 -1.19
C GLY A 119 12.39 5.21 0.25
N PHE A 120 13.20 4.66 1.16
CA PHE A 120 13.07 4.93 2.60
C PHE A 120 13.11 6.41 2.95
N GLY A 121 14.04 7.18 2.36
CA GLY A 121 14.09 8.63 2.54
C GLY A 121 12.84 9.35 2.06
N GLN A 122 12.25 8.92 0.94
CA GLN A 122 11.02 9.51 0.39
C GLN A 122 9.80 9.15 1.26
N PHE A 123 9.70 7.90 1.72
CA PHE A 123 8.72 7.46 2.70
C PHE A 123 8.79 8.33 3.95
N ALA A 124 9.98 8.41 4.57
CA ALA A 124 10.18 9.17 5.79
C ALA A 124 9.79 10.64 5.66
N HIS A 125 10.19 11.30 4.57
CA HIS A 125 9.90 12.71 4.38
C HIS A 125 8.45 13.00 3.97
N SER A 126 7.76 12.11 3.26
CA SER A 126 6.33 12.30 2.97
C SER A 126 5.48 12.20 4.24
N ILE A 127 5.78 11.24 5.11
CA ILE A 127 5.14 11.11 6.43
C ILE A 127 5.41 12.34 7.28
N ARG A 128 6.69 12.71 7.46
CA ARG A 128 7.10 13.86 8.29
C ARG A 128 6.48 15.19 7.86
N ARG A 129 6.18 15.34 6.55
CA ARG A 129 5.55 16.55 6.01
C ARG A 129 4.03 16.58 6.20
N GLY A 130 3.42 15.48 6.63
CA GLY A 130 1.98 15.39 6.74
C GLY A 130 1.28 15.45 5.37
N VAL A 131 1.85 14.83 4.32
CA VAL A 131 1.21 14.80 3.00
C VAL A 131 -0.15 14.13 3.10
N ASN A 132 -1.22 14.81 2.70
CA ASN A 132 -2.57 14.25 2.75
C ASN A 132 -2.72 13.12 1.73
N MET A 133 -2.54 11.89 2.21
CA MET A 133 -2.52 10.69 1.38
C MET A 133 -2.86 9.44 2.19
N THR A 134 -3.40 8.44 1.52
CA THR A 134 -3.42 7.06 2.02
C THR A 134 -2.25 6.29 1.39
N TYR A 135 -1.25 5.96 2.19
CA TYR A 135 -0.06 5.22 1.77
C TYR A 135 -0.18 3.76 2.19
N ILE A 136 -0.38 2.87 1.22
CA ILE A 136 -0.51 1.43 1.44
C ILE A 136 0.79 0.74 1.00
N VAL A 137 1.41 0.00 1.91
CA VAL A 137 2.53 -0.89 1.59
C VAL A 137 2.03 -2.33 1.53
N GLU A 138 2.21 -2.97 0.38
CA GLU A 138 1.97 -4.39 0.17
C GLU A 138 3.24 -5.16 0.55
N ASN A 139 3.31 -5.57 1.82
CA ASN A 139 4.52 -6.08 2.46
C ASN A 139 4.61 -7.61 2.36
N ASN A 140 5.57 -8.10 1.59
CA ASN A 140 5.82 -9.53 1.43
C ASN A 140 7.27 -9.96 1.75
N GLY A 141 8.11 -9.06 2.25
CA GLY A 141 9.49 -9.33 2.63
C GLY A 141 10.47 -9.51 1.46
N VAL A 142 10.02 -9.37 0.20
CA VAL A 142 10.85 -9.67 -0.97
C VAL A 142 10.61 -8.74 -2.14
N TYR A 143 11.62 -8.59 -3.00
CA TYR A 143 11.45 -8.04 -4.35
C TYR A 143 10.90 -9.13 -5.28
N GLY A 144 9.57 -9.29 -5.33
CA GLY A 144 8.94 -10.38 -6.07
C GLY A 144 9.16 -10.30 -7.59
N LEU A 145 9.07 -9.10 -8.19
CA LEU A 145 9.19 -8.90 -9.64
C LEU A 145 10.58 -9.29 -10.17
N THR A 146 11.63 -9.06 -9.40
CA THR A 146 13.04 -9.33 -9.77
C THR A 146 13.56 -10.68 -9.29
N LYS A 147 12.67 -11.60 -8.95
CA LYS A 147 12.92 -13.01 -8.61
C LYS A 147 13.44 -13.29 -7.18
N GLY A 148 13.03 -12.49 -6.19
CA GLY A 148 13.08 -12.89 -4.78
C GLY A 148 14.35 -12.48 -4.03
N GLN A 149 14.86 -11.28 -4.28
CA GLN A 149 15.82 -10.64 -3.39
C GLN A 149 15.14 -10.26 -2.07
N PHE A 150 15.89 -10.25 -0.97
CA PHE A 150 15.38 -9.74 0.31
C PHE A 150 15.06 -8.24 0.21
N SER A 151 13.93 -7.85 0.76
CA SER A 151 13.67 -6.46 1.07
C SER A 151 14.19 -6.12 2.47
N ALA A 152 14.16 -4.84 2.84
CA ALA A 152 14.54 -4.41 4.18
C ALA A 152 13.56 -4.85 5.28
N THR A 153 12.37 -5.37 4.93
CA THR A 153 11.40 -5.93 5.87
C THR A 153 11.49 -7.45 5.99
N ALA A 154 12.41 -8.09 5.26
CA ALA A 154 12.61 -9.54 5.30
C ALA A 154 13.09 -10.00 6.68
N ASP A 155 12.49 -11.06 7.20
CA ASP A 155 12.87 -11.63 8.48
C ASP A 155 14.32 -12.11 8.50
N ARG A 156 14.98 -11.92 9.64
CA ARG A 156 16.30 -12.48 9.86
C ARG A 156 16.25 -14.00 9.81
N GLY A 157 17.16 -14.60 9.04
CA GLY A 157 17.19 -16.04 8.82
C GLY A 157 16.39 -16.51 7.61
N SER A 158 15.63 -15.63 6.94
CA SER A 158 14.98 -15.95 5.65
C SER A 158 16.00 -16.39 4.62
N LYS A 159 15.59 -17.32 3.75
CA LYS A 159 16.45 -17.85 2.67
C LYS A 159 15.98 -17.37 1.31
N SER A 160 16.90 -16.83 0.51
CA SER A 160 16.63 -16.52 -0.90
C SER A 160 16.58 -17.79 -1.74
N LYS A 161 16.07 -17.71 -2.97
CA LYS A 161 16.11 -18.82 -3.95
C LYS A 161 17.52 -19.38 -4.21
N LYS A 162 18.55 -18.54 -4.05
CA LYS A 162 19.95 -18.94 -4.23
C LYS A 162 20.58 -19.52 -2.97
N GLY A 163 19.79 -19.73 -1.91
CA GLY A 163 20.28 -20.28 -0.64
C GLY A 163 20.98 -19.27 0.28
N LEU A 164 21.00 -17.98 -0.09
CA LEU A 164 21.55 -16.94 0.77
C LEU A 164 20.63 -16.74 1.97
N ILE A 165 21.21 -16.53 3.14
CA ILE A 165 20.49 -16.26 4.40
C ILE A 165 20.51 -14.77 4.67
N ASN A 166 19.34 -14.18 4.98
CA ASN A 166 19.26 -12.81 5.47
C ASN A 166 19.78 -12.74 6.91
N ASN A 167 20.85 -11.99 7.12
CA ASN A 167 21.44 -11.76 8.45
C ASN A 167 21.01 -10.41 9.05
N ASP A 168 20.38 -9.55 8.27
CA ASP A 168 19.97 -8.23 8.70
C ASP A 168 18.65 -8.30 9.51
N SER A 169 18.50 -7.36 10.43
CA SER A 169 17.25 -7.19 11.16
C SER A 169 16.22 -6.46 10.28
N PRO A 170 14.94 -6.89 10.28
CA PRO A 170 13.91 -6.24 9.48
C PRO A 170 13.61 -4.82 9.97
N ILE A 171 13.30 -3.93 9.03
CA ILE A 171 12.72 -2.62 9.32
C ILE A 171 11.22 -2.80 9.56
N ASP A 172 10.73 -2.31 10.70
CA ASP A 172 9.30 -2.20 10.97
C ASP A 172 8.79 -0.82 10.51
N LEU A 173 8.14 -0.77 9.34
CA LEU A 173 7.62 0.46 8.76
C LEU A 173 6.54 1.12 9.62
N VAL A 174 5.77 0.35 10.37
CA VAL A 174 4.74 0.87 11.29
C VAL A 174 5.39 1.62 12.45
N ALA A 175 6.41 1.01 13.08
CA ALA A 175 7.16 1.67 14.15
C ALA A 175 7.86 2.94 13.65
N ILE A 176 8.41 2.90 12.45
CA ILE A 176 9.02 4.08 11.80
C ILE A 176 7.97 5.16 11.51
N ALA A 177 6.80 4.81 10.97
CA ALA A 177 5.72 5.76 10.68
C ALA A 177 5.25 6.48 11.96
N LEU A 178 5.07 5.74 13.06
CA LEU A 178 4.74 6.31 14.37
C LEU A 178 5.83 7.30 14.83
N GLN A 179 7.10 6.92 14.71
CA GLN A 179 8.24 7.75 15.10
C GLN A 179 8.36 9.02 14.25
N LEU A 180 8.00 8.95 12.97
CA LEU A 180 8.04 10.08 12.03
C LEU A 180 6.84 11.03 12.16
N GLY A 181 5.85 10.66 12.97
CA GLY A 181 4.70 11.51 13.23
C GLY A 181 3.53 11.30 12.26
N ALA A 182 3.41 10.13 11.62
CA ALA A 182 2.21 9.81 10.88
C ALA A 182 0.95 10.00 11.74
N SER A 183 -0.07 10.61 11.16
CA SER A 183 -1.30 10.94 11.89
C SER A 183 -2.34 9.81 11.86
N PHE A 184 -2.16 8.81 10.99
CA PHE A 184 -2.92 7.58 10.96
C PHE A 184 -1.97 6.43 10.66
N VAL A 185 -1.93 5.41 11.53
CA VAL A 185 -1.05 4.25 11.36
C VAL A 185 -1.82 2.98 11.64
N ALA A 186 -1.83 2.08 10.66
CA ALA A 186 -2.46 0.77 10.78
C ALA A 186 -1.58 -0.33 10.19
N ARG A 187 -1.80 -1.55 10.65
CA ARG A 187 -1.29 -2.77 10.02
C ARG A 187 -2.42 -3.77 9.86
N SER A 188 -2.45 -4.45 8.73
CA SER A 188 -3.43 -5.51 8.50
C SER A 188 -2.79 -6.69 7.75
N PHE A 189 -3.59 -7.72 7.56
CA PHE A 189 -3.23 -8.88 6.77
C PHE A 189 -4.15 -8.93 5.55
N SER A 190 -3.61 -9.22 4.37
CA SER A 190 -4.36 -9.24 3.10
C SER A 190 -5.54 -10.22 3.09
N GLY A 191 -5.47 -11.26 3.93
CA GLY A 191 -6.53 -12.24 4.10
C GLY A 191 -7.58 -11.92 5.17
N ASP A 192 -7.44 -10.80 5.91
CA ASP A 192 -8.44 -10.31 6.88
C ASP A 192 -9.16 -9.10 6.28
N LYS A 193 -10.06 -9.35 5.32
CA LYS A 193 -10.81 -8.28 4.65
C LYS A 193 -11.75 -7.55 5.58
N THR A 194 -12.27 -8.22 6.60
CA THR A 194 -13.18 -7.62 7.60
C THR A 194 -12.49 -6.53 8.40
N GLN A 195 -11.17 -6.64 8.59
CA GLN A 195 -10.35 -5.60 9.20
C GLN A 195 -9.81 -4.61 8.15
N LEU A 196 -9.36 -5.09 6.99
CA LEU A 196 -8.64 -4.27 6.02
C LEU A 196 -9.53 -3.23 5.35
N VAL A 197 -10.76 -3.58 4.96
CA VAL A 197 -11.70 -2.66 4.28
C VAL A 197 -12.01 -1.43 5.14
N PRO A 198 -12.45 -1.57 6.41
CA PRO A 198 -12.69 -0.40 7.28
C PRO A 198 -11.43 0.45 7.52
N LEU A 199 -10.24 -0.16 7.63
CA LEU A 199 -8.99 0.57 7.80
C LEU A 199 -8.65 1.42 6.57
N ILE A 200 -8.84 0.88 5.36
CA ILE A 200 -8.64 1.64 4.12
C ILE A 200 -9.67 2.77 4.03
N ALA A 201 -10.95 2.50 4.32
CA ALA A 201 -12.00 3.51 4.30
C ALA A 201 -11.71 4.66 5.28
N ALA A 202 -11.30 4.33 6.51
CA ALA A 202 -10.92 5.34 7.50
C ALA A 202 -9.68 6.15 7.09
N ALA A 203 -8.67 5.49 6.49
CA ALA A 203 -7.47 6.15 6.01
C ALA A 203 -7.75 7.11 4.83
N ILE A 204 -8.69 6.77 3.95
CA ILE A 204 -9.11 7.65 2.84
C ILE A 204 -9.82 8.91 3.35
N GLN A 205 -10.59 8.79 4.43
CA GLN A 205 -11.30 9.92 5.05
C GLN A 205 -10.42 10.75 5.98
N HIS A 206 -9.25 10.23 6.36
CA HIS A 206 -8.34 10.89 7.27
C HIS A 206 -7.65 12.09 6.60
N LYS A 207 -7.51 13.21 7.34
CA LYS A 207 -6.73 14.37 6.89
C LYS A 207 -5.29 14.24 7.38
N GLY A 208 -4.33 14.20 6.45
CA GLY A 208 -2.91 14.08 6.77
C GLY A 208 -2.28 12.79 6.24
N ALA A 209 -1.15 12.39 6.81
CA ALA A 209 -0.40 11.22 6.38
C ALA A 209 -0.97 9.94 7.00
N ALA A 210 -1.81 9.23 6.25
CA ALA A 210 -2.30 7.91 6.62
C ALA A 210 -1.39 6.82 6.04
N PHE A 211 -0.92 5.92 6.90
CA PHE A 211 -0.04 4.81 6.54
C PHE A 211 -0.64 3.47 6.94
N ILE A 212 -0.69 2.53 5.98
CA ILE A 212 -1.15 1.15 6.22
C ILE A 212 -0.10 0.18 5.70
N ASP A 213 0.45 -0.64 6.59
CA ASP A 213 1.31 -1.78 6.26
C ASP A 213 0.45 -3.04 6.15
N VAL A 214 0.32 -3.61 4.94
CA VAL A 214 -0.50 -4.80 4.73
C VAL A 214 0.40 -5.99 4.46
N ILE A 215 0.44 -6.92 5.41
CA ILE A 215 1.14 -8.19 5.24
C ILE A 215 0.47 -8.97 4.10
N SER A 216 1.25 -9.23 3.05
CA SER A 216 0.75 -9.77 1.78
C SER A 216 1.63 -10.93 1.32
N PRO A 217 1.30 -12.20 1.65
CA PRO A 217 2.14 -13.34 1.33
C PRO A 217 2.43 -13.47 -0.17
N CYS A 218 3.70 -13.69 -0.52
CA CYS A 218 4.13 -13.96 -1.88
C CYS A 218 4.03 -15.45 -2.18
N VAL A 219 3.27 -15.84 -3.20
CA VAL A 219 3.10 -17.25 -3.63
C VAL A 219 4.30 -17.79 -4.40
N ALA A 220 5.14 -16.91 -4.98
CA ALA A 220 6.16 -17.31 -5.95
C ALA A 220 7.56 -17.46 -5.34
N PHE A 221 7.88 -16.79 -4.24
CA PHE A 221 9.26 -16.58 -3.82
C PHE A 221 9.60 -16.94 -2.38
N ASN A 222 8.65 -17.34 -1.57
CA ASN A 222 8.91 -17.93 -0.27
C ASN A 222 9.24 -19.42 -0.45
N ASN A 223 10.48 -19.72 -0.89
CA ASN A 223 10.91 -21.05 -1.26
C ASN A 223 11.97 -21.56 -0.28
N HIS A 224 11.55 -22.33 0.74
CA HIS A 224 12.47 -22.94 1.71
C HIS A 224 12.80 -24.38 1.34
N ALA A 225 14.03 -24.84 1.70
CA ALA A 225 14.44 -26.23 1.57
C ALA A 225 13.47 -27.14 2.36
N GLY A 226 12.86 -28.11 1.67
CA GLY A 226 11.82 -28.99 2.21
C GLY A 226 10.40 -28.66 1.77
N SER A 227 10.17 -27.56 1.07
CA SER A 227 8.91 -27.28 0.41
C SER A 227 8.78 -28.17 -0.84
N THR A 228 7.63 -28.87 -1.00
CA THR A 228 7.27 -29.61 -2.25
C THR A 228 7.18 -28.71 -3.48
N LYS A 229 7.50 -27.42 -3.31
CA LYS A 229 7.46 -26.34 -4.29
C LYS A 229 8.82 -25.66 -4.43
N SER A 230 9.88 -26.28 -3.85
CA SER A 230 11.25 -25.88 -4.14
C SER A 230 11.55 -26.11 -5.61
N PHE A 231 12.39 -25.26 -6.19
CA PHE A 231 12.86 -25.43 -7.57
C PHE A 231 13.48 -26.81 -7.78
N ASP A 232 14.11 -27.35 -6.73
CA ASP A 232 14.73 -28.67 -6.76
C ASP A 232 13.69 -29.79 -6.83
N TYR A 233 12.60 -29.71 -6.04
CA TYR A 233 11.50 -30.68 -6.12
C TYR A 233 10.80 -30.67 -7.50
N VAL A 234 10.53 -29.48 -8.05
CA VAL A 234 9.92 -29.37 -9.39
C VAL A 234 10.89 -29.82 -10.48
N ARG A 235 12.20 -29.64 -10.30
CA ARG A 235 13.24 -30.05 -11.24
C ARG A 235 13.42 -31.59 -11.24
N GLU A 236 13.28 -32.23 -10.08
CA GLU A 236 13.39 -33.69 -9.93
C GLU A 236 12.13 -34.42 -10.40
N HIS A 237 10.95 -33.75 -10.43
CA HIS A 237 9.65 -34.39 -10.73
C HIS A 237 9.01 -33.94 -12.04
N ASN A 238 9.60 -33.00 -12.78
CA ASN A 238 9.18 -32.62 -14.13
C ASN A 238 10.17 -33.10 -15.17
N ASP A 239 10.01 -34.34 -15.61
CA ASP A 239 10.51 -34.76 -16.90
C ASP A 239 9.77 -33.99 -18.01
N ALA A 240 10.55 -33.13 -18.66
CA ALA A 240 10.37 -32.60 -20.01
C ALA A 240 8.93 -32.38 -20.52
N VAL A 241 8.29 -31.26 -20.16
CA VAL A 241 7.34 -30.60 -21.07
C VAL A 241 7.49 -29.08 -20.96
N ASN A 242 8.03 -28.50 -22.03
CA ASN A 242 7.93 -27.10 -22.47
C ASN A 242 7.76 -26.00 -21.43
N ARG A 243 8.77 -25.13 -21.41
CA ARG A 243 8.93 -23.77 -20.89
C ARG A 243 7.67 -22.88 -20.82
N LEU A 244 6.68 -23.30 -20.07
CA LEU A 244 5.63 -22.46 -19.52
C LEU A 244 5.76 -22.61 -18.02
N ASP A 245 6.16 -21.53 -17.33
CA ASP A 245 6.05 -21.43 -15.88
C ASP A 245 4.55 -21.44 -15.53
N VAL A 246 3.95 -22.62 -15.45
CA VAL A 246 2.61 -22.80 -14.91
C VAL A 246 2.73 -22.66 -13.41
N ILE A 247 2.54 -21.47 -12.90
CA ILE A 247 2.27 -21.27 -11.47
C ILE A 247 0.92 -21.91 -11.22
N THR A 248 0.89 -23.05 -10.55
CA THR A 248 -0.37 -23.64 -10.09
C THR A 248 -1.09 -22.63 -9.23
N GLY A 249 -2.32 -22.26 -9.64
CA GLY A 249 -3.17 -21.36 -8.87
C GLY A 249 -3.30 -21.88 -7.45
N ARG A 250 -3.10 -20.99 -6.48
CA ARG A 250 -3.30 -21.26 -5.05
C ARG A 250 -4.48 -20.44 -4.56
N GLU A 251 -5.22 -21.01 -3.61
CA GLU A 251 -6.26 -20.28 -2.93
C GLU A 251 -5.64 -19.14 -2.09
N PRO A 252 -6.28 -17.96 -2.04
CA PRO A 252 -5.87 -16.89 -1.14
C PRO A 252 -5.89 -17.35 0.32
N ILE A 253 -4.88 -16.95 1.09
CA ILE A 253 -4.88 -17.21 2.53
C ILE A 253 -5.87 -16.22 3.19
N THR A 254 -6.92 -16.77 3.81
CA THR A 254 -7.91 -15.98 4.55
C THR A 254 -7.84 -16.32 6.03
N VAL A 255 -8.11 -15.33 6.88
CA VAL A 255 -8.14 -15.50 8.34
C VAL A 255 -9.35 -14.77 8.91
N ASP A 256 -9.89 -15.34 9.99
CA ASP A 256 -10.89 -14.71 10.85
C ASP A 256 -10.54 -15.00 12.31
N TYR A 257 -10.30 -13.95 13.09
CA TYR A 257 -9.91 -14.09 14.49
C TYR A 257 -10.35 -12.88 15.32
N ALA A 258 -10.68 -13.11 16.57
CA ALA A 258 -11.25 -12.10 17.47
C ALA A 258 -10.19 -11.08 17.93
N PRO A 259 -10.61 -9.84 18.28
CA PRO A 259 -9.74 -8.88 18.98
C PRO A 259 -9.10 -9.50 20.22
N GLY A 260 -7.87 -9.13 20.51
CA GLY A 260 -7.13 -9.64 21.64
C GLY A 260 -6.60 -11.07 21.50
N THR A 261 -6.78 -11.72 20.34
CA THR A 261 -6.30 -13.09 20.10
C THR A 261 -5.12 -13.16 19.15
N VAL A 262 -4.44 -14.29 19.13
CA VAL A 262 -3.34 -14.60 18.23
C VAL A 262 -3.76 -15.71 17.28
N GLN A 263 -3.62 -15.49 15.98
CA GLN A 263 -3.85 -16.48 14.93
C GLN A 263 -2.51 -16.87 14.31
N LEU A 264 -2.21 -18.16 14.30
CA LEU A 264 -1.09 -18.70 13.52
C LEU A 264 -1.55 -18.89 12.07
N VAL A 265 -0.87 -18.25 11.15
CA VAL A 265 -1.14 -18.33 9.70
C VAL A 265 0.01 -19.03 9.03
N GLU A 266 -0.29 -20.15 8.36
CA GLU A 266 0.69 -20.83 7.50
C GLU A 266 0.70 -20.16 6.13
N GLN A 267 1.87 -19.72 5.72
CA GLN A 267 2.08 -19.11 4.41
C GLN A 267 2.25 -20.19 3.33
N HIS A 268 2.21 -19.78 2.07
CA HIS A 268 2.31 -20.71 0.92
C HIS A 268 3.64 -21.49 0.86
N ASP A 269 4.64 -21.05 1.58
CA ASP A 269 5.97 -21.69 1.69
C ASP A 269 6.11 -22.62 2.91
N GLY A 270 5.04 -22.74 3.71
CA GLY A 270 5.03 -23.51 4.95
C GLY A 270 5.59 -22.75 6.17
N THR A 271 6.05 -21.51 6.01
CA THR A 271 6.38 -20.67 7.18
C THR A 271 5.12 -20.27 7.92
N ARG A 272 5.26 -19.97 9.23
CA ARG A 272 4.15 -19.56 10.07
C ARG A 272 4.40 -18.19 10.64
N ILE A 273 3.40 -17.32 10.50
CA ILE A 273 3.37 -16.00 11.14
C ILE A 273 2.31 -16.00 12.24
N ALA A 274 2.60 -15.33 13.34
CA ALA A 274 1.65 -15.16 14.44
C ALA A 274 1.04 -13.74 14.33
N LEU A 275 -0.18 -13.65 13.82
CA LEU A 275 -0.92 -12.40 13.74
C LEU A 275 -1.63 -12.15 15.08
N ARG A 276 -1.40 -10.98 15.69
CA ARG A 276 -2.06 -10.54 16.92
C ARG A 276 -3.02 -9.41 16.56
N LYS A 277 -4.33 -9.63 16.66
CA LYS A 277 -5.33 -8.55 16.56
C LYS A 277 -5.31 -7.71 17.84
N ILE A 278 -5.27 -6.39 17.72
CA ILE A 278 -5.30 -5.48 18.88
C ILE A 278 -6.52 -5.77 19.77
N ASP A 279 -6.39 -5.45 21.06
CA ASP A 279 -7.47 -5.67 22.04
C ASP A 279 -8.63 -4.71 21.77
N ALA A 280 -9.86 -5.10 22.18
CA ALA A 280 -11.05 -4.29 21.93
C ALA A 280 -11.06 -2.97 22.74
N ASP A 281 -10.34 -2.95 23.86
CA ASP A 281 -10.17 -1.78 24.74
C ASP A 281 -8.88 -0.98 24.47
N TYR A 282 -8.19 -1.27 23.36
CA TYR A 282 -6.98 -0.56 22.97
C TYR A 282 -7.29 0.89 22.61
N ASP A 283 -6.50 1.84 23.14
CA ASP A 283 -6.62 3.26 22.83
C ASP A 283 -5.73 3.63 21.63
N PRO A 284 -6.31 3.93 20.45
CA PRO A 284 -5.55 4.31 19.27
C PRO A 284 -5.06 5.77 19.28
N HIS A 285 -5.40 6.57 20.30
CA HIS A 285 -4.94 7.97 20.42
C HIS A 285 -3.63 8.09 21.20
N ASP A 286 -3.17 7.02 21.86
CA ASP A 286 -1.90 7.00 22.59
C ASP A 286 -0.75 6.50 21.70
N ARG A 287 0.01 7.43 21.10
CA ARG A 287 1.18 7.12 20.25
C ARG A 287 2.29 6.38 21.03
N VAL A 288 2.52 6.74 22.28
CA VAL A 288 3.57 6.11 23.11
C VAL A 288 3.13 4.69 23.49
N GLY A 289 1.88 4.53 23.86
CA GLY A 289 1.26 3.23 24.11
C GLY A 289 1.32 2.33 22.88
N ALA A 290 1.05 2.85 21.69
CA ALA A 290 1.16 2.12 20.43
C ALA A 290 2.58 1.58 20.20
N MET A 291 3.61 2.39 20.38
CA MET A 291 5.01 1.96 20.24
C MET A 291 5.38 0.89 21.27
N SER A 292 4.99 1.07 22.52
CA SER A 292 5.22 0.10 23.60
C SER A 292 4.51 -1.24 23.32
N PHE A 293 3.28 -1.18 22.81
CA PHE A 293 2.48 -2.34 22.46
C PHE A 293 3.14 -3.14 21.32
N LEU A 294 3.57 -2.44 20.26
CA LEU A 294 4.31 -3.06 19.14
C LEU A 294 5.56 -3.78 19.62
N GLN A 295 6.41 -3.11 20.41
CA GLN A 295 7.66 -3.69 20.91
C GLN A 295 7.42 -4.93 21.79
N LYS A 296 6.45 -4.84 22.70
CA LYS A 296 6.07 -5.94 23.60
C LYS A 296 5.66 -7.20 22.83
N HIS A 297 4.89 -7.03 21.75
CA HIS A 297 4.40 -8.16 20.96
C HIS A 297 5.44 -8.65 19.95
N ALA A 298 6.23 -7.76 19.36
CA ALA A 298 7.36 -8.13 18.51
C ALA A 298 8.40 -8.99 19.25
N ALA A 299 8.68 -8.69 20.53
CA ALA A 299 9.54 -9.52 21.38
C ALA A 299 9.01 -10.97 21.59
N ARG A 300 7.72 -11.21 21.33
CA ARG A 300 7.07 -12.53 21.36
C ARG A 300 6.93 -13.17 19.96
N GLY A 301 7.52 -12.56 18.94
CA GLY A 301 7.37 -13.01 17.55
C GLY A 301 5.97 -12.81 16.99
N GLN A 302 5.19 -11.88 17.52
CA GLN A 302 3.83 -11.59 17.08
C GLN A 302 3.79 -10.33 16.22
N ILE A 303 3.05 -10.38 15.11
CA ILE A 303 2.79 -9.25 14.24
C ILE A 303 1.44 -8.66 14.65
N VAL A 304 1.45 -7.45 15.18
CA VAL A 304 0.24 -6.75 15.62
C VAL A 304 -0.53 -6.20 14.42
N THR A 305 -1.85 -6.44 14.37
CA THR A 305 -2.78 -5.95 13.34
C THR A 305 -3.91 -5.13 13.94
N GLY A 306 -4.38 -4.12 13.23
CA GLY A 306 -5.45 -3.21 13.60
C GLY A 306 -5.07 -1.75 13.40
N LEU A 307 -5.92 -0.84 13.86
CA LEU A 307 -5.65 0.60 13.95
C LEU A 307 -4.74 0.85 15.15
N LEU A 308 -3.48 1.19 14.89
CA LEU A 308 -2.48 1.39 15.94
C LEU A 308 -2.44 2.80 16.47
N TYR A 309 -2.66 3.77 15.60
CA TYR A 309 -2.69 5.18 16.00
C TYR A 309 -3.53 6.02 15.05
N VAL A 310 -4.28 6.97 15.60
CA VAL A 310 -4.96 8.03 14.87
C VAL A 310 -4.96 9.32 15.68
N ASP A 311 -4.64 10.41 14.99
CA ASP A 311 -4.75 11.76 15.51
C ASP A 311 -5.96 12.45 14.87
N PRO A 312 -7.07 12.64 15.60
CA PRO A 312 -8.26 13.27 15.06
C PRO A 312 -8.09 14.77 14.78
N GLU A 313 -7.12 15.41 15.41
CA GLU A 313 -6.81 16.82 15.25
C GLU A 313 -5.65 17.07 14.27
N SER A 314 -5.31 16.07 13.47
CA SER A 314 -4.18 16.14 12.55
C SER A 314 -4.38 17.18 11.45
N ASP A 315 -3.26 17.74 11.02
CA ASP A 315 -3.15 18.69 9.94
C ASP A 315 -2.36 18.12 8.76
N ASP A 316 -2.43 18.78 7.63
CA ASP A 316 -1.77 18.34 6.41
C ASP A 316 -0.71 19.31 5.90
N LEU A 317 0.05 18.89 4.89
CA LEU A 317 1.07 19.69 4.24
C LEU A 317 0.53 21.04 3.71
N HIS A 318 -0.72 21.08 3.22
CA HIS A 318 -1.34 22.29 2.70
C HIS A 318 -1.55 23.33 3.80
N SER A 319 -2.04 22.89 4.96
CA SER A 319 -2.19 23.75 6.14
C SER A 319 -0.84 24.25 6.65
N HIS A 320 0.18 23.39 6.70
CA HIS A 320 1.53 23.77 7.13
C HIS A 320 2.21 24.78 6.21
N LEU A 321 1.92 24.74 4.92
CA LEU A 321 2.51 25.65 3.92
C LEU A 321 1.63 26.85 3.61
N ASP A 322 0.43 26.94 4.19
CA ASP A 322 -0.58 27.98 3.89
C ASP A 322 -0.80 28.12 2.36
N THR A 323 -1.00 26.98 1.70
CA THR A 323 -1.20 26.96 0.25
C THR A 323 -2.58 27.49 -0.11
N VAL A 324 -2.70 28.07 -1.32
CA VAL A 324 -3.99 28.52 -1.86
C VAL A 324 -4.96 27.34 -1.97
N GLU A 325 -6.25 27.59 -1.76
CA GLU A 325 -7.29 26.56 -1.86
C GLU A 325 -7.52 26.13 -3.31
N THR A 326 -7.41 27.06 -4.25
CA THR A 326 -7.60 26.78 -5.68
C THR A 326 -6.48 25.88 -6.20
N PRO A 327 -6.78 24.73 -6.84
CA PRO A 327 -5.78 23.87 -7.43
C PRO A 327 -4.90 24.59 -8.44
N LEU A 328 -3.57 24.41 -8.38
CA LEU A 328 -2.63 25.09 -9.25
C LEU A 328 -2.87 24.83 -10.74
N ASN A 329 -3.37 23.64 -11.08
CA ASN A 329 -3.68 23.27 -12.46
C ASN A 329 -4.92 23.98 -13.04
N THR A 330 -5.70 24.69 -12.21
CA THR A 330 -6.85 25.50 -12.63
C THR A 330 -6.54 26.99 -12.68
N LEU A 331 -5.37 27.42 -12.19
CA LEU A 331 -4.93 28.82 -12.22
C LEU A 331 -4.45 29.19 -13.63
N ASP A 332 -4.73 30.43 -14.03
CA ASP A 332 -4.25 30.97 -15.30
C ASP A 332 -2.76 31.39 -15.24
N ALA A 333 -2.19 31.68 -16.40
CA ALA A 333 -0.80 32.08 -16.51
C ALA A 333 -0.47 33.38 -15.75
N SER A 334 -1.43 34.28 -15.58
CA SER A 334 -1.24 35.56 -14.87
C SER A 334 -1.11 35.36 -13.35
N ALA A 335 -1.82 34.35 -12.81
CA ALA A 335 -1.71 33.97 -11.41
C ALA A 335 -0.40 33.21 -11.10
N LEU A 336 0.03 32.37 -12.05
CA LEU A 336 1.24 31.54 -11.88
C LEU A 336 2.54 32.28 -12.21
N CYS A 337 2.47 33.32 -13.09
CA CYS A 337 3.62 34.09 -13.53
C CYS A 337 3.43 35.57 -13.17
N PRO A 338 4.01 36.05 -12.07
CA PRO A 338 3.81 37.43 -11.62
C PRO A 338 4.39 38.51 -12.52
N GLY A 339 5.12 38.12 -13.58
CA GLY A 339 5.66 39.01 -14.63
C GLY A 339 6.89 39.80 -14.21
N SER A 340 7.43 40.59 -15.16
CA SER A 340 8.68 41.35 -15.00
C SER A 340 8.59 42.44 -13.93
N ALA A 341 7.42 43.03 -13.69
CA ALA A 341 7.24 44.05 -12.67
C ALA A 341 7.49 43.55 -11.23
N ALA A 342 7.18 42.29 -10.96
CA ALA A 342 7.50 41.66 -9.67
C ALA A 342 9.02 41.43 -9.53
N LEU A 343 9.67 40.99 -10.59
CA LEU A 343 11.14 40.84 -10.64
C LEU A 343 11.86 42.18 -10.42
N ASP A 344 11.37 43.24 -11.04
CA ASP A 344 11.94 44.60 -10.90
C ASP A 344 11.82 45.08 -9.43
N LYS A 345 10.70 44.82 -8.76
CA LYS A 345 10.54 45.12 -7.32
C LYS A 345 11.52 44.32 -6.45
N ILE A 346 11.70 43.02 -6.73
CA ILE A 346 12.67 42.20 -6.01
C ILE A 346 14.09 42.72 -6.23
N ASN A 347 14.46 43.02 -7.48
CA ASN A 347 15.78 43.56 -7.83
C ASN A 347 16.02 44.92 -7.19
N ALA A 348 15.01 45.78 -7.10
CA ALA A 348 15.10 47.07 -6.41
C ALA A 348 15.29 46.94 -4.89
N SER A 349 14.71 45.92 -4.26
CA SER A 349 14.86 45.63 -2.83
C SER A 349 16.24 45.08 -2.46
N LEU A 350 17.01 44.59 -3.41
CA LEU A 350 18.34 44.02 -3.22
C LEU A 350 19.48 44.98 -3.58
N ARG A 351 19.15 46.21 -4.01
CA ARG A 351 20.09 47.32 -4.30
C ARG A 351 20.06 48.34 -3.16
#